data_91d111a85668299db8fce75776de97bd
#
_entry.id   91d111a85668299db8fce75776de97bd
#
_cell.length_a   1.000
_cell.length_b   1.000
_cell.length_c   1.000
_cell.angle_alpha   90.00
_cell.angle_beta   90.00
_cell.angle_gamma   90.00
#
_symmetry.space_group_name_H-M   'P 1'
#
loop_
_entity.id
_entity.type
_entity.pdbx_description
1 polymer ?
#
loop_
_entity_poly.entity_id
_entity_poly.type
_entity_poly.pdbx_seq_one_letter_code
_entity_poly.pdbx_strand_id
1 'polypeptide(L)'
;MTKQEFTAQMDGMLKAVRKEYGFTQEKMAAVLGISKKTLVEIEKGRASLGWMGAVALCTLFSDSRMLSGLLGGEASDMVRALAFQDTKPTYPPTMGGKVWWRFVETVGTYKIQQNIISQHYRALDSEDGRVCSSFDLEEVRQHLAELEGDV
;
A
#
# COMPACT_ATOMS: atom_id res chain seq x y z
N MET A 1 -16.28 16.49 -0.37
CA MET A 1 -16.25 15.14 -1.02
C MET A 1 -16.85 14.11 -0.09
N THR A 2 -17.69 13.23 -0.62
CA THR A 2 -18.28 12.12 0.12
C THR A 2 -17.51 10.83 -0.15
N LYS A 3 -17.71 9.80 0.69
CA LYS A 3 -17.16 8.46 0.44
C LYS A 3 -17.59 7.91 -0.91
N GLN A 4 -18.84 8.19 -1.31
CA GLN A 4 -19.39 7.73 -2.59
C GLN A 4 -18.71 8.40 -3.78
N GLU A 5 -18.50 9.71 -3.72
CA GLU A 5 -17.79 10.46 -4.75
C GLU A 5 -16.33 10.00 -4.88
N PHE A 6 -15.67 9.79 -3.75
CA PHE A 6 -14.31 9.27 -3.71
C PHE A 6 -14.22 7.87 -4.33
N THR A 7 -15.15 6.98 -3.96
CA THR A 7 -15.20 5.63 -4.52
C THR A 7 -15.36 5.67 -6.05
N ALA A 8 -16.23 6.54 -6.54
CA ALA A 8 -16.42 6.71 -7.99
C ALA A 8 -15.14 7.19 -8.68
N GLN A 9 -14.40 8.10 -8.06
CA GLN A 9 -13.09 8.53 -8.58
C GLN A 9 -12.09 7.37 -8.62
N MET A 10 -12.05 6.56 -7.57
CA MET A 10 -11.15 5.40 -7.52
C MET A 10 -11.51 4.35 -8.56
N ASP A 11 -12.79 4.11 -8.78
CA ASP A 11 -13.26 3.23 -9.86
C ASP A 11 -12.70 3.69 -11.22
N GLY A 12 -12.75 4.99 -11.48
CA GLY A 12 -12.23 5.58 -12.72
C GLY A 12 -10.72 5.55 -12.84
N MET A 13 -10.00 5.43 -11.73
CA MET A 13 -8.53 5.42 -11.71
C MET A 13 -7.92 4.01 -11.73
N LEU A 14 -8.72 2.98 -11.50
CA LEU A 14 -8.23 1.61 -11.36
C LEU A 14 -7.37 1.16 -12.54
N LYS A 15 -7.84 1.37 -13.76
CA LYS A 15 -7.11 1.00 -14.97
C LYS A 15 -5.80 1.78 -15.12
N ALA A 16 -5.82 3.08 -14.82
CA ALA A 16 -4.63 3.92 -14.92
C ALA A 16 -3.57 3.50 -13.92
N VAL A 17 -3.94 3.21 -12.68
CA VAL A 17 -3.03 2.71 -11.65
C VAL A 17 -2.47 1.35 -12.05
N ARG A 18 -3.31 0.45 -12.56
CA ARG A 18 -2.86 -0.86 -13.05
C ARG A 18 -1.79 -0.71 -14.13
N LYS A 19 -2.01 0.17 -15.09
CA LYS A 19 -1.05 0.42 -16.17
C LYS A 19 0.23 1.09 -15.70
N GLU A 20 0.13 1.99 -14.71
CA GLU A 20 1.29 2.63 -14.10
C GLU A 20 2.26 1.59 -13.52
N TYR A 21 1.73 0.54 -12.89
CA TYR A 21 2.53 -0.54 -12.30
C TYR A 21 2.86 -1.66 -13.29
N GLY A 22 2.40 -1.55 -14.53
CA GLY A 22 2.67 -2.57 -15.55
C GLY A 22 1.98 -3.91 -15.30
N PHE A 23 0.87 -3.91 -14.55
CA PHE A 23 0.17 -5.14 -14.16
C PHE A 23 -0.85 -5.57 -15.23
N THR A 24 -0.94 -6.89 -15.43
CA THR A 24 -2.06 -7.50 -16.15
C THR A 24 -3.32 -7.40 -15.30
N GLN A 25 -4.47 -7.62 -15.91
CA GLN A 25 -5.75 -7.68 -15.18
C GLN A 25 -5.74 -8.80 -14.13
N GLU A 26 -5.16 -9.95 -14.47
CA GLU A 26 -5.01 -11.08 -13.55
C GLU A 26 -4.17 -10.70 -12.33
N LYS A 27 -3.05 -10.04 -12.57
CA LYS A 27 -2.14 -9.63 -11.50
C LYS A 27 -2.81 -8.60 -10.58
N MET A 28 -3.43 -7.60 -11.16
CA MET A 28 -4.12 -6.55 -10.40
C MET A 28 -5.26 -7.12 -9.56
N ALA A 29 -6.05 -8.03 -10.13
CA ALA A 29 -7.13 -8.70 -9.42
C ALA A 29 -6.60 -9.50 -8.22
N ALA A 30 -5.50 -10.24 -8.42
CA ALA A 30 -4.86 -10.99 -7.34
C ALA A 30 -4.38 -10.07 -6.21
N VAL A 31 -3.74 -8.96 -6.57
CA VAL A 31 -3.23 -7.98 -5.58
C VAL A 31 -4.38 -7.37 -4.77
N LEU A 32 -5.50 -7.05 -5.42
CA LEU A 32 -6.67 -6.46 -4.76
C LEU A 32 -7.56 -7.49 -4.05
N GLY A 33 -7.32 -8.79 -4.28
CA GLY A 33 -8.14 -9.85 -3.68
C GLY A 33 -9.52 -9.99 -4.30
N ILE A 34 -9.68 -9.66 -5.58
CA ILE A 34 -10.92 -9.80 -6.32
C ILE A 34 -10.74 -10.72 -7.53
N SER A 35 -11.84 -11.20 -8.13
CA SER A 35 -11.76 -11.98 -9.35
C SER A 35 -11.39 -11.11 -10.56
N LYS A 36 -10.76 -11.70 -11.56
CA LYS A 36 -10.48 -11.02 -12.83
C LYS A 36 -11.78 -10.48 -13.45
N LYS A 37 -12.84 -11.25 -13.40
CA LYS A 37 -14.16 -10.86 -13.93
C LYS A 37 -14.64 -9.57 -13.27
N THR A 38 -14.55 -9.49 -11.94
CA THR A 38 -14.93 -8.29 -11.18
C THR A 38 -14.07 -7.10 -11.59
N LEU A 39 -12.76 -7.29 -11.69
CA LEU A 39 -11.85 -6.22 -12.11
C LEU A 39 -12.23 -5.67 -13.49
N VAL A 40 -12.47 -6.56 -14.46
CA VAL A 40 -12.87 -6.17 -15.82
C VAL A 40 -14.17 -5.39 -15.82
N GLU A 41 -15.15 -5.80 -15.01
CA GLU A 41 -16.43 -5.10 -14.91
C GLU A 41 -16.26 -3.70 -14.30
N ILE A 42 -15.37 -3.54 -13.31
CA ILE A 42 -15.07 -2.24 -12.72
C ILE A 42 -14.39 -1.33 -13.75
N GLU A 43 -13.41 -1.84 -14.49
CA GLU A 43 -12.71 -1.07 -15.52
C GLU A 43 -13.65 -0.63 -16.65
N LYS A 44 -14.71 -1.39 -16.91
CA LYS A 44 -15.73 -1.05 -17.91
C LYS A 44 -16.82 -0.12 -17.37
N GLY A 45 -16.77 0.22 -16.10
CA GLY A 45 -17.77 1.08 -15.45
C GLY A 45 -19.09 0.39 -15.11
N ARG A 46 -19.11 -0.97 -15.10
CA ARG A 46 -20.32 -1.77 -14.80
C ARG A 46 -20.38 -2.25 -13.37
N ALA A 47 -19.31 -2.10 -12.61
CA ALA A 47 -19.22 -2.47 -11.20
C ALA A 47 -18.37 -1.45 -10.49
N SER A 48 -18.34 -1.49 -9.16
CA SER A 48 -17.58 -0.58 -8.32
C SER A 48 -16.66 -1.36 -7.38
N LEU A 49 -15.51 -0.76 -7.05
CA LEU A 49 -14.64 -1.23 -5.96
C LEU A 49 -15.38 -1.19 -4.61
N GLY A 50 -16.32 -0.29 -4.47
CA GLY A 50 -16.91 0.04 -3.18
C GLY A 50 -15.93 0.82 -2.30
N TRP A 51 -16.40 1.28 -1.14
CA TRP A 51 -15.54 2.02 -0.21
C TRP A 51 -14.33 1.21 0.24
N MET A 52 -14.53 -0.05 0.65
CA MET A 52 -13.44 -0.91 1.10
C MET A 52 -12.42 -1.18 0.00
N GLY A 53 -12.88 -1.41 -1.24
CA GLY A 53 -11.99 -1.58 -2.39
C GLY A 53 -11.21 -0.32 -2.73
N ALA A 54 -11.83 0.85 -2.62
CA ALA A 54 -11.17 2.14 -2.81
C ALA A 54 -10.09 2.37 -1.75
N VAL A 55 -10.36 2.04 -0.50
CA VAL A 55 -9.38 2.10 0.59
C VAL A 55 -8.22 1.14 0.33
N ALA A 56 -8.51 -0.08 -0.12
CA ALA A 56 -7.48 -1.06 -0.46
C ALA A 56 -6.58 -0.55 -1.59
N LEU A 57 -7.16 0.02 -2.64
CA LEU A 57 -6.40 0.60 -3.75
C LEU A 57 -5.43 1.68 -3.25
N CYS A 58 -5.91 2.61 -2.44
CA CYS A 58 -5.10 3.69 -1.90
C CYS A 58 -4.01 3.20 -0.95
N THR A 59 -4.27 2.15 -0.19
CA THR A 59 -3.31 1.57 0.75
C THR A 59 -2.20 0.80 0.04
N LEU A 60 -2.58 -0.05 -0.91
CA LEU A 60 -1.63 -0.91 -1.63
C LEU A 60 -0.79 -0.14 -2.65
N PHE A 61 -1.37 0.91 -3.23
CA PHE A 61 -0.73 1.73 -4.25
C PHE A 61 -0.47 3.16 -3.76
N SER A 62 -0.03 3.29 -2.50
CA SER A 62 0.24 4.58 -1.86
C SER A 62 1.30 5.41 -2.57
N ASP A 63 2.21 4.74 -3.30
CA ASP A 63 3.26 5.40 -4.08
C ASP A 63 2.84 5.78 -5.51
N SER A 64 1.58 5.54 -5.86
CA SER A 64 1.08 5.84 -7.20
C SER A 64 1.10 7.34 -7.48
N ARG A 65 1.78 7.72 -8.55
CA ARG A 65 1.80 9.11 -9.04
C ARG A 65 0.45 9.54 -9.58
N MET A 66 -0.28 8.58 -10.18
CA MET A 66 -1.62 8.84 -10.69
C MET A 66 -2.57 9.22 -9.56
N LEU A 67 -2.52 8.49 -8.43
CA LEU A 67 -3.36 8.78 -7.27
C LEU A 67 -2.95 10.08 -6.58
N SER A 68 -1.67 10.30 -6.35
CA SER A 68 -1.20 11.52 -5.70
C SER A 68 -1.48 12.76 -6.54
N GLY A 69 -1.37 12.66 -7.85
CA GLY A 69 -1.72 13.74 -8.77
C GLY A 69 -3.20 14.11 -8.74
N LEU A 70 -4.07 13.09 -8.66
CA LEU A 70 -5.52 13.31 -8.58
C LEU A 70 -5.94 13.92 -7.24
N LEU A 71 -5.36 13.45 -6.15
CA LEU A 71 -5.77 13.80 -4.80
C LEU A 71 -5.00 14.98 -4.19
N GLY A 72 -3.94 15.43 -4.86
CA GLY A 72 -3.13 16.55 -4.40
C GLY A 72 -2.21 16.19 -3.22
N GLY A 73 -1.89 14.91 -3.04
CA GLY A 73 -1.05 14.45 -1.95
C GLY A 73 -1.22 12.96 -1.69
N GLU A 74 -0.90 12.53 -0.48
CA GLU A 74 -1.01 11.12 -0.10
C GLU A 74 -2.46 10.66 -0.07
N ALA A 75 -2.74 9.57 -0.78
CA ALA A 75 -4.08 8.98 -0.82
C ALA A 75 -4.57 8.54 0.57
N SER A 76 -3.66 8.10 1.44
CA SER A 76 -4.01 7.70 2.80
C SER A 76 -4.60 8.84 3.63
N ASP A 77 -4.13 10.05 3.46
CA ASP A 77 -4.67 11.22 4.18
C ASP A 77 -6.13 11.50 3.78
N MET A 78 -6.42 11.41 2.48
CA MET A 78 -7.79 11.59 1.98
C MET A 78 -8.73 10.50 2.50
N VAL A 79 -8.27 9.25 2.49
CA VAL A 79 -9.04 8.12 3.04
C VAL A 79 -9.36 8.33 4.51
N ARG A 80 -8.36 8.74 5.30
CA ARG A 80 -8.58 8.99 6.74
C ARG A 80 -9.54 10.15 6.96
N ALA A 81 -9.39 11.24 6.23
CA ALA A 81 -10.28 12.40 6.34
C ALA A 81 -11.74 12.01 6.05
N LEU A 82 -11.97 11.20 5.01
CA LEU A 82 -13.30 10.72 4.67
C LEU A 82 -13.86 9.70 5.66
N ALA A 83 -12.99 8.79 6.14
CA ALA A 83 -13.41 7.76 7.08
C ALA A 83 -13.89 8.34 8.42
N PHE A 84 -13.25 9.41 8.87
CA PHE A 84 -13.47 9.97 10.20
C PHE A 84 -14.15 11.34 10.19
N GLN A 85 -14.87 11.69 9.12
CA GLN A 85 -15.57 12.98 9.02
C GLN A 85 -16.46 13.30 10.22
N ASP A 86 -17.18 12.29 10.72
CA ASP A 86 -18.14 12.43 11.82
C ASP A 86 -17.66 11.75 13.11
N THR A 87 -16.41 11.28 13.13
CA THR A 87 -15.87 10.53 14.26
C THR A 87 -14.46 11.02 14.57
N LYS A 88 -14.18 11.29 15.83
CA LYS A 88 -12.80 11.59 16.26
C LYS A 88 -12.10 10.27 16.58
N PRO A 89 -11.07 9.89 15.79
CA PRO A 89 -10.32 8.68 16.10
C PRO A 89 -9.54 8.88 17.41
N THR A 90 -9.60 7.88 18.28
CA THR A 90 -8.70 7.79 19.41
C THR A 90 -7.50 6.94 19.00
N TYR A 91 -6.32 7.51 19.15
CA TYR A 91 -5.09 6.77 18.91
C TYR A 91 -4.62 6.21 20.25
N PRO A 92 -4.35 4.89 20.33
CA PRO A 92 -3.72 4.36 21.52
C PRO A 92 -2.33 5.00 21.68
N PRO A 93 -1.89 5.24 22.94
CA PRO A 93 -0.56 5.78 23.16
C PRO A 93 0.49 4.85 22.53
N THR A 94 1.39 5.44 21.73
CA THR A 94 2.51 4.68 21.17
C THR A 94 3.52 4.44 22.29
N MET A 95 3.82 3.17 22.57
CA MET A 95 4.84 2.78 23.54
C MET A 95 6.26 2.91 22.97
N GLY A 96 6.45 3.79 21.99
CA GLY A 96 7.69 3.95 21.26
C GLY A 96 7.88 2.85 20.21
N GLY A 97 8.19 3.23 18.97
CA GLY A 97 8.23 2.28 17.84
C GLY A 97 9.26 1.16 17.93
N LYS A 98 10.16 1.20 18.92
CA LYS A 98 11.17 0.16 19.15
C LYS A 98 10.62 -1.09 19.83
N VAL A 99 9.46 -1.02 20.49
CA VAL A 99 8.88 -2.13 21.26
C VAL A 99 8.35 -3.23 20.34
N TRP A 100 7.94 -2.90 19.13
CA TRP A 100 7.31 -3.84 18.19
C TRP A 100 8.27 -4.48 17.20
N TRP A 101 9.50 -3.94 17.06
CA TRP A 101 10.44 -4.34 16.02
C TRP A 101 11.77 -4.76 16.61
N ARG A 102 12.19 -5.97 16.27
CA ARG A 102 13.47 -6.55 16.66
C ARG A 102 14.44 -6.42 15.48
N PHE A 103 15.65 -5.92 15.74
CA PHE A 103 16.71 -5.89 14.75
C PHE A 103 17.10 -7.32 14.36
N VAL A 104 17.23 -7.59 13.06
CA VAL A 104 17.62 -8.89 12.52
C VAL A 104 19.04 -8.84 11.97
N GLU A 105 19.26 -8.01 10.95
CA GLU A 105 20.55 -7.88 10.29
C GLU A 105 20.63 -6.61 9.45
N THR A 106 21.84 -6.30 8.96
CA THR A 106 22.11 -5.21 8.03
C THR A 106 22.51 -5.81 6.68
N VAL A 107 21.95 -5.29 5.59
CA VAL A 107 22.33 -5.62 4.22
C VAL A 107 22.71 -4.30 3.54
N GLY A 108 24.02 -4.10 3.28
CA GLY A 108 24.50 -2.81 2.78
C GLY A 108 24.15 -1.67 3.72
N THR A 109 23.43 -0.66 3.21
CA THR A 109 22.93 0.47 4.00
C THR A 109 21.56 0.23 4.62
N TYR A 110 20.94 -0.91 4.35
CA TYR A 110 19.59 -1.24 4.79
C TYR A 110 19.60 -2.04 6.09
N LYS A 111 18.59 -1.79 6.93
CA LYS A 111 18.36 -2.54 8.17
C LYS A 111 17.14 -3.42 8.02
N ILE A 112 17.25 -4.68 8.40
CA ILE A 112 16.11 -5.61 8.44
C ILE A 112 15.64 -5.74 9.88
N GLN A 113 14.33 -5.60 10.08
CA GLN A 113 13.67 -5.76 11.37
C GLN A 113 12.54 -6.77 11.25
N GLN A 114 12.24 -7.46 12.34
CA GLN A 114 11.10 -8.37 12.43
C GLN A 114 10.12 -7.85 13.48
N ASN A 115 8.83 -7.82 13.13
CA ASN A 115 7.79 -7.48 14.09
C ASN A 115 7.63 -8.64 15.09
N ILE A 116 7.62 -8.35 16.37
CA ILE A 116 7.58 -9.37 17.42
C ILE A 116 6.21 -10.06 17.54
N ILE A 117 5.14 -9.44 17.02
CA ILE A 117 3.78 -9.98 17.08
C ILE A 117 3.43 -10.72 15.79
N SER A 118 3.45 -10.01 14.66
CA SER A 118 3.07 -10.55 13.35
C SER A 118 4.12 -11.46 12.73
N GLN A 119 5.38 -11.37 13.19
CA GLN A 119 6.53 -12.12 12.71
C GLN A 119 6.95 -11.77 11.28
N HIS A 120 6.36 -10.74 10.67
CA HIS A 120 6.80 -10.30 9.35
C HIS A 120 8.07 -9.43 9.44
N TYR A 121 8.79 -9.35 8.34
CA TYR A 121 10.02 -8.58 8.22
C TYR A 121 9.78 -7.29 7.45
N ARG A 122 10.56 -6.28 7.77
CA ARG A 122 10.64 -5.05 6.98
C ARG A 122 12.09 -4.64 6.82
N ALA A 123 12.38 -3.96 5.73
CA ALA A 123 13.67 -3.31 5.52
C ALA A 123 13.52 -1.81 5.55
N LEU A 124 14.45 -1.13 6.18
CA LEU A 124 14.50 0.32 6.29
C LEU A 124 15.79 0.82 5.64
N ASP A 125 15.71 1.98 4.99
CA ASP A 125 16.88 2.69 4.45
C ASP A 125 17.62 3.47 5.55
N SER A 126 18.64 4.23 5.17
CA SER A 126 19.45 5.02 6.09
C SER A 126 18.68 6.12 6.82
N GLU A 127 17.54 6.52 6.30
CA GLU A 127 16.66 7.55 6.88
C GLU A 127 15.44 6.93 7.57
N ASP A 128 15.49 5.62 7.86
CA ASP A 128 14.41 4.83 8.45
C ASP A 128 13.14 4.78 7.60
N GLY A 129 13.26 5.04 6.30
CA GLY A 129 12.18 4.87 5.34
C GLY A 129 11.95 3.41 5.02
N ARG A 130 10.68 3.00 4.94
CA ARG A 130 10.33 1.61 4.59
C ARG A 130 10.63 1.34 3.12
N VAL A 131 11.40 0.28 2.85
CA VAL A 131 11.78 -0.14 1.50
C VAL A 131 10.93 -1.31 1.04
N CYS A 132 10.77 -2.34 1.87
CA CYS A 132 9.94 -3.50 1.56
C CYS A 132 9.50 -4.22 2.84
N SER A 133 8.53 -5.11 2.70
CA SER A 133 8.01 -5.95 3.78
C SER A 133 7.65 -7.32 3.22
N SER A 134 7.92 -8.39 3.97
CA SER A 134 7.54 -9.76 3.61
C SER A 134 7.51 -10.64 4.85
N PHE A 135 6.75 -11.73 4.80
CA PHE A 135 6.84 -12.79 5.81
C PHE A 135 8.05 -13.69 5.58
N ASP A 136 8.68 -13.63 4.41
CA ASP A 136 9.86 -14.43 4.07
C ASP A 136 11.11 -13.55 4.11
N LEU A 137 12.03 -13.90 5.02
CA LEU A 137 13.30 -13.19 5.18
C LEU A 137 14.16 -13.23 3.91
N GLU A 138 14.16 -14.38 3.20
CA GLU A 138 14.95 -14.52 1.97
C GLU A 138 14.44 -13.61 0.86
N GLU A 139 13.13 -13.40 0.76
CA GLU A 139 12.56 -12.42 -0.18
C GLU A 139 13.07 -11.00 0.11
N VAL A 140 13.11 -10.62 1.38
CA VAL A 140 13.63 -9.31 1.80
C VAL A 140 15.10 -9.19 1.43
N ARG A 141 15.91 -10.21 1.74
CA ARG A 141 17.34 -10.24 1.41
C ARG A 141 17.59 -10.12 -0.08
N GLN A 142 16.85 -10.89 -0.87
CA GLN A 142 16.96 -10.88 -2.33
C GLN A 142 16.60 -9.49 -2.90
N HIS A 143 15.51 -8.90 -2.45
CA HIS A 143 15.09 -7.58 -2.89
C HIS A 143 16.16 -6.51 -2.58
N LEU A 144 16.74 -6.56 -1.37
CA LEU A 144 17.81 -5.64 -0.99
C LEU A 144 19.09 -5.86 -1.81
N ALA A 145 19.43 -7.10 -2.11
CA ALA A 145 20.58 -7.44 -2.95
C ALA A 145 20.40 -6.88 -4.37
N GLU A 146 19.19 -6.95 -4.92
CA GLU A 146 18.86 -6.38 -6.23
C GLU A 146 19.00 -4.86 -6.22
N LEU A 147 18.53 -4.18 -5.17
CA LEU A 147 18.67 -2.73 -5.02
C LEU A 147 20.13 -2.30 -4.89
N GLU A 148 20.96 -3.05 -4.20
CA GLU A 148 22.40 -2.79 -4.07
C GLU A 148 23.14 -3.03 -5.40
N GLY A 149 22.68 -3.99 -6.20
CA GLY A 149 23.27 -4.32 -7.49
C GLY A 149 22.95 -3.33 -8.61
N ASP A 150 21.94 -2.47 -8.44
CA ASP A 150 21.50 -1.48 -9.43
C ASP A 150 22.25 -0.14 -9.31
N VAL A 151 23.28 -0.07 -8.51
CA VAL A 151 24.09 1.14 -8.33
C VAL A 151 25.26 1.17 -9.34
#